data_1db7f640ed3b8603385063429d23cfa5
#
_entry.id   1db7f640ed3b8603385063429d23cfa5
#
_cell.length_a   1.000
_cell.length_b   1.000
_cell.length_c   1.000
_cell.angle_alpha   90.00
_cell.angle_beta   90.00
_cell.angle_gamma   90.00
#
_symmetry.space_group_name_H-M   'P 1'
#
loop_
_entity.id
_entity.type
_entity.pdbx_description
1 polymer ?
#
loop_
_entity_poly.entity_id
_entity_poly.type
_entity_poly.pdbx_seq_one_letter_code
_entity_poly.pdbx_strand_id
1 'polypeptide(L)'
;MTLIGSVLIALLALGFDFLLAKVEQRLVHREVAYKRNPLKLVGIGILALLITLFFVLSPKKTKDIHIATKPMTESYLLGQMLSLLIEQDTGLSVRLTNGVGGGTSNIHPAITRGDFDMYPEYTGTAWEAVLKRKDPYNENKFADLETAYKKQYGLEWANLYGFNNTYGLAVSKEIAQKYQLKTFTDLAKVSERLILGAEYDFFEREDGYKALQEVYGIHFRKVLDMDIGLKYQAMRDKKIDVMVVFTTDGQLSVSEVVVLQDDRNMYPSYKAGTVVRTELLTTYPTLRTTLAKLNQLIDDTTMAHLNFLVETERKRPEEVAKNFLLQKGLLAPQR
;
A
#
# COMPACT_ATOMS: atom_id res chain seq x y z
N MET A 1 28.29 11.35 -11.55
CA MET A 1 27.70 11.40 -12.91
C MET A 1 27.43 12.82 -13.42
N THR A 2 27.62 13.87 -12.66
CA THR A 2 27.30 15.27 -13.03
C THR A 2 28.37 15.96 -13.89
N LEU A 3 29.65 15.60 -13.77
CA LEU A 3 30.74 16.27 -14.50
C LEU A 3 30.76 15.93 -15.99
N ILE A 4 30.51 14.68 -16.37
CA ILE A 4 30.49 14.23 -17.78
C ILE A 4 29.31 14.86 -18.53
N GLY A 5 28.15 14.99 -17.88
CA GLY A 5 26.99 15.67 -18.46
C GLY A 5 27.24 17.16 -18.72
N SER A 6 27.91 17.85 -17.81
CA SER A 6 28.23 19.27 -17.94
C SER A 6 29.22 19.55 -19.08
N VAL A 7 30.23 18.69 -19.25
CA VAL A 7 31.20 18.79 -20.35
C VAL A 7 30.54 18.57 -21.70
N LEU A 8 29.61 17.60 -21.79
CA LEU A 8 28.89 17.31 -23.02
C LEU A 8 27.95 18.47 -23.44
N ILE A 9 27.26 19.08 -22.46
CA ILE A 9 26.41 20.25 -22.70
C ILE A 9 27.24 21.46 -23.15
N ALA A 10 28.41 21.68 -22.51
CA ALA A 10 29.32 22.77 -22.92
C ALA A 10 29.86 22.58 -24.35
N LEU A 11 30.22 21.36 -24.74
CA LEU A 11 30.65 21.04 -26.10
C LEU A 11 29.52 21.20 -27.13
N LEU A 12 28.30 20.85 -26.81
CA LEU A 12 27.12 21.07 -27.65
C LEU A 12 26.79 22.55 -27.80
N ALA A 13 26.91 23.35 -26.74
CA ALA A 13 26.70 24.79 -26.76
C ALA A 13 27.75 25.47 -27.67
N LEU A 14 29.04 25.14 -27.52
CA LEU A 14 30.12 25.66 -28.35
C LEU A 14 29.95 25.24 -29.85
N GLY A 15 29.48 24.02 -30.11
CA GLY A 15 29.16 23.54 -31.43
C GLY A 15 28.01 24.30 -32.07
N PHE A 16 26.98 24.63 -31.27
CA PHE A 16 25.82 25.40 -31.72
C PHE A 16 26.17 26.85 -32.02
N ASP A 17 26.96 27.51 -31.16
CA ASP A 17 27.47 28.88 -31.36
C ASP A 17 28.34 28.98 -32.60
N PHE A 18 29.20 27.99 -32.84
CA PHE A 18 30.03 27.93 -34.05
C PHE A 18 29.17 27.74 -35.35
N LEU A 19 28.09 26.97 -35.24
CA LEU A 19 27.12 26.80 -36.36
C LEU A 19 26.35 28.10 -36.64
N LEU A 20 25.86 28.78 -35.57
CA LEU A 20 25.17 30.06 -35.66
C LEU A 20 26.08 31.14 -36.26
N ALA A 21 27.31 31.28 -35.78
CA ALA A 21 28.27 32.23 -36.33
C ALA A 21 28.56 32.02 -37.84
N LYS A 22 28.56 30.74 -38.27
CA LYS A 22 28.72 30.40 -39.71
C LYS A 22 27.47 30.68 -40.55
N VAL A 23 26.28 30.54 -39.97
CA VAL A 23 25.02 30.89 -40.64
C VAL A 23 24.95 32.41 -40.80
N GLU A 24 25.31 33.15 -39.75
CA GLU A 24 25.35 34.60 -39.74
C GLU A 24 26.34 35.16 -40.73
N GLN A 25 27.58 34.66 -40.81
CA GLN A 25 28.55 35.03 -41.86
C GLN A 25 28.05 34.77 -43.28
N ARG A 26 27.20 33.74 -43.49
CA ARG A 26 26.63 33.45 -44.83
C ARG A 26 25.46 34.33 -45.20
N LEU A 27 24.71 34.82 -44.22
CA LEU A 27 23.60 35.75 -44.46
C LEU A 27 24.08 37.16 -44.75
N VAL A 28 25.24 37.57 -44.17
CA VAL A 28 25.82 38.90 -44.32
C VAL A 28 26.65 39.02 -45.60
N HIS A 29 27.26 37.94 -46.16
CA HIS A 29 28.10 37.97 -47.37
C HIS A 29 27.52 37.08 -48.48
N ARG A 30 26.57 37.61 -49.23
CA ARG A 30 25.92 36.98 -50.36
C ARG A 30 26.64 37.29 -51.67
N GLU A 31 27.94 36.93 -51.81
CA GLU A 31 28.62 36.85 -53.10
C GLU A 31 29.94 36.09 -52.98
N VAL A 32 29.93 34.75 -53.07
CA VAL A 32 31.06 33.95 -53.60
C VAL A 32 30.57 32.51 -53.88
N ALA A 33 30.90 31.99 -55.04
CA ALA A 33 30.53 30.67 -55.53
C ALA A 33 30.92 29.53 -54.57
N TYR A 34 29.95 28.71 -54.23
CA TYR A 34 30.04 27.58 -53.28
C TYR A 34 30.76 26.38 -53.87
N LYS A 35 32.07 26.21 -53.62
CA LYS A 35 32.73 24.91 -53.81
C LYS A 35 32.32 23.96 -52.67
N ARG A 36 31.49 22.97 -52.97
CA ARG A 36 31.08 21.92 -52.04
C ARG A 36 32.32 21.16 -51.54
N ASN A 37 32.67 21.31 -50.28
CA ASN A 37 33.79 20.60 -49.66
C ASN A 37 33.25 19.27 -49.12
N PRO A 38 33.55 18.09 -49.72
CA PRO A 38 32.95 16.80 -49.34
C PRO A 38 33.26 16.42 -47.89
N LEU A 39 34.42 16.85 -47.34
CA LEU A 39 34.78 16.63 -45.95
C LEU A 39 33.80 17.23 -44.95
N LYS A 40 33.11 18.34 -45.29
CA LYS A 40 32.13 18.98 -44.37
C LYS A 40 30.82 18.22 -44.36
N LEU A 41 30.39 17.62 -45.46
CA LEU A 41 29.20 16.76 -45.53
C LEU A 41 29.43 15.46 -44.77
N VAL A 42 30.62 14.88 -44.82
CA VAL A 42 31.01 13.71 -44.03
C VAL A 42 31.01 14.02 -42.54
N GLY A 43 31.53 15.18 -42.12
CA GLY A 43 31.51 15.60 -40.72
C GLY A 43 30.09 15.78 -40.13
N ILE A 44 29.17 16.38 -40.93
CA ILE A 44 27.77 16.53 -40.53
C ILE A 44 27.08 15.15 -40.49
N GLY A 45 27.40 14.25 -41.41
CA GLY A 45 26.87 12.87 -41.40
C GLY A 45 27.34 12.08 -40.17
N ILE A 46 28.63 12.18 -39.79
CA ILE A 46 29.18 11.52 -38.57
C ILE A 46 28.54 12.10 -37.34
N LEU A 47 28.37 13.43 -37.25
CA LEU A 47 27.72 14.05 -36.07
C LEU A 47 26.25 13.62 -35.95
N ALA A 48 25.52 13.59 -37.05
CA ALA A 48 24.14 13.11 -37.07
C ALA A 48 24.04 11.62 -36.68
N LEU A 49 25.00 10.80 -37.14
CA LEU A 49 25.07 9.37 -36.75
C LEU A 49 25.40 9.21 -35.25
N LEU A 50 26.31 9.99 -34.71
CA LEU A 50 26.65 9.97 -33.28
C LEU A 50 25.48 10.42 -32.38
N ILE A 51 24.73 11.44 -32.82
CA ILE A 51 23.54 11.91 -32.15
C ILE A 51 22.45 10.82 -32.17
N THR A 52 22.21 10.20 -33.31
CA THR A 52 21.24 9.10 -33.45
C THR A 52 21.66 7.90 -32.60
N LEU A 53 22.94 7.54 -32.65
CA LEU A 53 23.48 6.46 -31.83
C LEU A 53 23.38 6.76 -30.32
N PHE A 54 23.59 8.00 -29.90
CA PHE A 54 23.36 8.45 -28.51
C PHE A 54 21.91 8.29 -28.09
N PHE A 55 20.92 8.67 -28.92
CA PHE A 55 19.50 8.48 -28.60
C PHE A 55 19.08 7.01 -28.63
N VAL A 56 19.67 6.18 -29.51
CA VAL A 56 19.39 4.74 -29.57
C VAL A 56 20.04 3.97 -28.42
N LEU A 57 21.26 4.36 -28.02
CA LEU A 57 22.01 3.74 -26.93
C LEU A 57 21.70 4.35 -25.56
N SER A 58 21.01 5.49 -25.49
CA SER A 58 20.56 6.03 -24.22
C SER A 58 19.60 5.01 -23.58
N PRO A 59 19.90 4.48 -22.38
CA PRO A 59 18.99 3.57 -21.73
C PRO A 59 17.65 4.29 -21.61
N LYS A 60 16.58 3.71 -22.21
CA LYS A 60 15.22 4.18 -21.95
C LYS A 60 15.09 4.23 -20.44
N LYS A 61 14.89 5.42 -19.85
CA LYS A 61 14.53 5.53 -18.44
C LYS A 61 13.32 4.62 -18.26
N THR A 62 13.51 3.47 -17.64
CA THR A 62 12.39 2.66 -17.16
C THR A 62 11.60 3.58 -16.24
N LYS A 63 10.32 3.74 -16.53
CA LYS A 63 9.44 4.56 -15.70
C LYS A 63 9.46 3.91 -14.31
N ASP A 64 9.85 4.66 -13.27
CA ASP A 64 9.75 4.16 -11.90
C ASP A 64 8.29 3.80 -11.62
N ILE A 65 8.05 2.62 -11.05
CA ILE A 65 6.73 2.26 -10.54
C ILE A 65 6.51 3.03 -9.25
N HIS A 66 5.44 3.81 -9.20
CA HIS A 66 5.16 4.68 -8.08
C HIS A 66 4.12 4.05 -7.15
N ILE A 67 4.52 3.64 -5.96
CA ILE A 67 3.65 3.04 -4.93
C ILE A 67 3.34 4.07 -3.87
N ALA A 68 2.05 4.22 -3.52
CA ALA A 68 1.62 5.02 -2.37
C ALA A 68 1.23 4.12 -1.20
N THR A 69 1.42 4.61 0.04
CA THR A 69 0.92 3.95 1.24
C THR A 69 0.11 4.91 2.10
N LYS A 70 -0.88 4.38 2.83
CA LYS A 70 -1.61 5.11 3.86
C LYS A 70 -0.72 5.34 5.09
N PRO A 71 -1.03 6.32 5.96
CA PRO A 71 -0.24 6.63 7.15
C PRO A 71 -0.51 5.63 8.29
N MET A 72 -0.22 4.34 8.05
CA MET A 72 -0.35 3.26 9.02
C MET A 72 0.69 2.16 8.79
N THR A 73 1.11 1.51 9.86
CA THR A 73 2.21 0.54 9.89
C THR A 73 2.06 -0.57 8.87
N GLU A 74 0.90 -1.23 8.82
CA GLU A 74 0.68 -2.33 7.88
C GLU A 74 0.75 -1.88 6.42
N SER A 75 0.30 -0.66 6.10
CA SER A 75 0.41 -0.12 4.75
C SER A 75 1.88 0.13 4.37
N TYR A 76 2.71 0.59 5.30
CA TYR A 76 4.16 0.71 5.09
C TYR A 76 4.82 -0.64 4.84
N LEU A 77 4.48 -1.67 5.62
CA LEU A 77 4.96 -3.03 5.45
C LEU A 77 4.60 -3.59 4.07
N LEU A 78 3.34 -3.45 3.68
CA LEU A 78 2.85 -3.91 2.37
C LEU A 78 3.52 -3.17 1.22
N GLY A 79 3.69 -1.85 1.33
CA GLY A 79 4.41 -1.04 0.34
C GLY A 79 5.86 -1.50 0.16
N GLN A 80 6.55 -1.82 1.25
CA GLN A 80 7.91 -2.35 1.20
C GLN A 80 7.96 -3.75 0.58
N MET A 81 7.00 -4.64 0.91
CA MET A 81 6.93 -5.97 0.30
C MET A 81 6.71 -5.88 -1.21
N LEU A 82 5.81 -5.01 -1.65
CA LEU A 82 5.56 -4.75 -3.08
C LEU A 82 6.83 -4.25 -3.77
N SER A 83 7.52 -3.25 -3.19
CA SER A 83 8.76 -2.70 -3.74
C SER A 83 9.83 -3.77 -3.93
N LEU A 84 10.13 -4.53 -2.89
CA LEU A 84 11.16 -5.56 -2.90
C LEU A 84 10.88 -6.66 -3.94
N LEU A 85 9.63 -7.13 -4.03
CA LEU A 85 9.26 -8.16 -4.99
C LEU A 85 9.30 -7.66 -6.44
N ILE A 86 8.81 -6.45 -6.69
CA ILE A 86 8.81 -5.85 -8.03
C ILE A 86 10.24 -5.65 -8.51
N GLU A 87 11.12 -5.07 -7.69
CA GLU A 87 12.52 -4.85 -8.04
C GLU A 87 13.25 -6.15 -8.32
N GLN A 88 13.04 -7.19 -7.48
CA GLN A 88 13.66 -8.50 -7.67
C GLN A 88 13.19 -9.21 -8.95
N ASP A 89 11.89 -9.27 -9.17
CA ASP A 89 11.30 -10.11 -10.21
C ASP A 89 11.33 -9.47 -11.61
N THR A 90 11.33 -8.14 -11.65
CA THR A 90 11.17 -7.42 -12.92
C THR A 90 12.35 -6.53 -13.30
N GLY A 91 13.21 -6.21 -12.32
CA GLY A 91 14.30 -5.24 -12.49
C GLY A 91 13.81 -3.79 -12.69
N LEU A 92 12.51 -3.53 -12.54
CA LEU A 92 11.96 -2.17 -12.59
C LEU A 92 12.30 -1.45 -11.29
N SER A 93 12.61 -0.15 -11.38
CA SER A 93 12.80 0.67 -10.18
C SER A 93 11.45 1.05 -9.57
N VAL A 94 11.41 1.11 -8.24
CA VAL A 94 10.21 1.48 -7.48
C VAL A 94 10.46 2.77 -6.71
N ARG A 95 9.49 3.68 -6.78
CA ARG A 95 9.43 4.85 -5.90
C ARG A 95 8.30 4.64 -4.90
N LEU A 96 8.64 4.54 -3.62
CA LEU A 96 7.67 4.39 -2.55
C LEU A 96 7.42 5.73 -1.87
N THR A 97 6.15 6.17 -1.87
CA THR A 97 5.69 7.35 -1.11
C THR A 97 4.91 6.88 0.10
N ASN A 98 5.56 6.93 1.25
CA ASN A 98 4.98 6.50 2.52
C ASN A 98 4.11 7.57 3.16
N GLY A 99 2.98 7.15 3.74
CA GLY A 99 2.18 7.96 4.63
C GLY A 99 1.45 9.12 3.96
N VAL A 100 0.84 8.89 2.80
CA VAL A 100 0.03 9.92 2.15
C VAL A 100 -1.12 10.34 3.07
N GLY A 101 -1.06 11.58 3.58
CA GLY A 101 -2.08 12.14 4.46
C GLY A 101 -3.48 12.08 3.82
N GLY A 102 -4.52 11.87 4.62
CA GLY A 102 -5.88 11.64 4.14
C GLY A 102 -6.12 10.25 3.54
N GLY A 103 -5.09 9.39 3.46
CA GLY A 103 -5.23 8.00 3.02
C GLY A 103 -5.96 7.85 1.69
N THR A 104 -6.98 6.99 1.64
CA THR A 104 -7.78 6.71 0.44
C THR A 104 -8.32 7.96 -0.24
N SER A 105 -8.77 8.95 0.53
CA SER A 105 -9.35 10.18 -0.02
C SER A 105 -8.38 10.98 -0.89
N ASN A 106 -7.08 10.89 -0.63
CA ASN A 106 -6.04 11.54 -1.42
C ASN A 106 -5.36 10.59 -2.41
N ILE A 107 -5.14 9.33 -2.02
CA ILE A 107 -4.46 8.35 -2.88
C ILE A 107 -5.33 7.95 -4.07
N HIS A 108 -6.64 7.67 -3.85
CA HIS A 108 -7.50 7.20 -4.92
C HIS A 108 -7.66 8.19 -6.09
N PRO A 109 -7.91 9.49 -5.86
CA PRO A 109 -7.89 10.46 -6.96
C PRO A 109 -6.51 10.58 -7.64
N ALA A 110 -5.42 10.47 -6.87
CA ALA A 110 -4.06 10.58 -7.41
C ALA A 110 -3.69 9.39 -8.31
N ILE A 111 -4.03 8.14 -7.94
CA ILE A 111 -3.81 6.98 -8.80
C ILE A 111 -4.67 7.05 -10.07
N THR A 112 -5.89 7.55 -9.97
CA THR A 112 -6.78 7.73 -11.13
C THR A 112 -6.21 8.74 -12.14
N ARG A 113 -5.51 9.78 -11.66
CA ARG A 113 -4.77 10.74 -12.53
C ARG A 113 -3.43 10.20 -13.04
N GLY A 114 -2.92 9.09 -12.48
CA GLY A 114 -1.62 8.52 -12.83
C GLY A 114 -0.42 9.08 -12.05
N ASP A 115 -0.66 9.77 -10.92
CA ASP A 115 0.40 10.25 -10.02
C ASP A 115 1.03 9.08 -9.26
N PHE A 116 0.26 8.02 -9.00
CA PHE A 116 0.68 6.73 -8.47
C PHE A 116 0.28 5.60 -9.42
N ASP A 117 0.94 4.46 -9.31
CA ASP A 117 0.66 3.29 -10.14
C ASP A 117 -0.05 2.17 -9.35
N MET A 118 0.18 2.08 -8.04
CA MET A 118 -0.51 1.12 -7.15
C MET A 118 -0.47 1.54 -5.68
N TYR A 119 -1.35 0.96 -4.88
CA TYR A 119 -1.36 1.12 -3.43
C TYR A 119 -2.11 -0.02 -2.73
N PRO A 120 -1.78 -0.35 -1.46
CA PRO A 120 -2.58 -1.22 -0.62
C PRO A 120 -3.90 -0.56 -0.23
N GLU A 121 -5.02 -1.23 -0.46
CA GLU A 121 -6.36 -0.74 -0.15
C GLU A 121 -7.20 -1.82 0.56
N TYR A 122 -8.26 -1.41 1.23
CA TYR A 122 -9.19 -2.27 1.96
C TYR A 122 -10.53 -2.36 1.24
N THR A 123 -11.06 -3.58 1.11
CA THR A 123 -12.28 -3.84 0.34
C THR A 123 -13.49 -3.06 0.85
N GLY A 124 -13.71 -3.00 2.17
CA GLY A 124 -14.77 -2.20 2.76
C GLY A 124 -14.61 -0.70 2.50
N THR A 125 -13.39 -0.17 2.66
CA THR A 125 -13.10 1.25 2.34
C THR A 125 -13.34 1.55 0.87
N ALA A 126 -12.92 0.65 -0.01
CA ALA A 126 -13.15 0.79 -1.44
C ALA A 126 -14.64 0.81 -1.81
N TRP A 127 -15.43 -0.05 -1.15
CA TRP A 127 -16.87 -0.13 -1.35
C TRP A 127 -17.60 1.11 -0.84
N GLU A 128 -17.37 1.49 0.40
CA GLU A 128 -18.10 2.54 1.09
C GLU A 128 -17.56 3.94 0.76
N ALA A 129 -16.25 4.15 0.87
CA ALA A 129 -15.66 5.48 0.71
C ALA A 129 -15.39 5.86 -0.74
N VAL A 130 -15.01 4.90 -1.61
CA VAL A 130 -14.70 5.17 -3.01
C VAL A 130 -15.94 5.03 -3.89
N LEU A 131 -16.59 3.85 -3.89
CA LEU A 131 -17.77 3.60 -4.71
C LEU A 131 -19.05 4.22 -4.14
N LYS A 132 -19.02 4.78 -2.92
CA LYS A 132 -20.15 5.44 -2.24
C LYS A 132 -21.37 4.52 -2.11
N ARG A 133 -21.15 3.20 -1.95
CA ARG A 133 -22.22 2.24 -1.70
C ARG A 133 -22.75 2.40 -0.28
N LYS A 134 -24.04 2.31 -0.11
CA LYS A 134 -24.72 2.49 1.20
C LYS A 134 -24.89 1.17 1.95
N ASP A 135 -24.93 0.06 1.22
CA ASP A 135 -25.02 -1.28 1.76
C ASP A 135 -23.63 -1.76 2.23
N PRO A 136 -23.52 -2.40 3.41
CA PRO A 136 -22.25 -2.85 3.95
C PRO A 136 -21.57 -3.85 3.01
N TYR A 137 -20.23 -3.79 2.95
CA TYR A 137 -19.45 -4.72 2.18
C TYR A 137 -19.39 -6.11 2.85
N ASN A 138 -19.45 -7.15 2.04
CA ASN A 138 -19.11 -8.53 2.41
C ASN A 138 -18.41 -9.22 1.24
N GLU A 139 -17.79 -10.37 1.49
CA GLU A 139 -16.96 -11.10 0.52
C GLU A 139 -17.69 -11.49 -0.77
N ASN A 140 -19.00 -11.73 -0.73
CA ASN A 140 -19.78 -12.09 -1.92
C ASN A 140 -19.88 -10.94 -2.93
N LYS A 141 -19.55 -9.71 -2.51
CA LYS A 141 -19.56 -8.49 -3.36
C LYS A 141 -18.21 -8.20 -4.00
N PHE A 142 -17.19 -9.04 -3.79
CA PHE A 142 -15.85 -8.76 -4.30
C PHE A 142 -15.82 -8.68 -5.83
N ALA A 143 -16.51 -9.56 -6.53
CA ALA A 143 -16.58 -9.50 -7.99
C ALA A 143 -17.24 -8.21 -8.53
N ASP A 144 -18.23 -7.69 -7.81
CA ASP A 144 -18.87 -6.40 -8.14
C ASP A 144 -17.91 -5.22 -7.88
N LEU A 145 -17.14 -5.30 -6.78
CA LEU A 145 -16.10 -4.32 -6.44
C LEU A 145 -15.02 -4.26 -7.54
N GLU A 146 -14.46 -5.41 -7.94
CA GLU A 146 -13.47 -5.49 -9.00
C GLU A 146 -13.99 -4.93 -10.32
N THR A 147 -15.20 -5.34 -10.71
CA THR A 147 -15.85 -4.87 -11.94
C THR A 147 -16.05 -3.37 -11.93
N ALA A 148 -16.51 -2.82 -10.80
CA ALA A 148 -16.72 -1.38 -10.65
C ALA A 148 -15.41 -0.60 -10.73
N TYR A 149 -14.35 -1.05 -10.05
CA TYR A 149 -13.03 -0.42 -10.07
C TYR A 149 -12.43 -0.41 -11.48
N LYS A 150 -12.52 -1.53 -12.19
CA LYS A 150 -12.02 -1.64 -13.56
C LYS A 150 -12.79 -0.73 -14.51
N LYS A 151 -14.11 -0.73 -14.43
CA LYS A 151 -14.97 0.04 -15.34
C LYS A 151 -14.93 1.55 -15.08
N GLN A 152 -14.93 1.97 -13.82
CA GLN A 152 -15.04 3.39 -13.46
C GLN A 152 -13.69 4.10 -13.42
N TYR A 153 -12.63 3.38 -13.01
CA TYR A 153 -11.33 4.01 -12.72
C TYR A 153 -10.16 3.43 -13.51
N GLY A 154 -10.36 2.33 -14.27
CA GLY A 154 -9.25 1.64 -14.93
C GLY A 154 -8.27 1.01 -13.94
N LEU A 155 -8.76 0.60 -12.78
CA LEU A 155 -7.99 -0.02 -11.69
C LEU A 155 -8.39 -1.47 -11.49
N GLU A 156 -7.43 -2.33 -11.16
CA GLU A 156 -7.64 -3.75 -10.87
C GLU A 156 -7.16 -4.08 -9.45
N TRP A 157 -7.80 -5.05 -8.81
CA TRP A 157 -7.31 -5.69 -7.59
C TRP A 157 -6.39 -6.84 -7.99
N ALA A 158 -5.08 -6.68 -7.79
CA ALA A 158 -4.11 -7.68 -8.25
C ALA A 158 -4.02 -8.90 -7.33
N ASN A 159 -4.34 -8.74 -6.05
CA ASN A 159 -4.39 -9.79 -5.03
C ASN A 159 -5.23 -9.33 -3.83
N LEU A 160 -5.54 -10.28 -2.94
CA LEU A 160 -5.94 -10.04 -1.55
C LEU A 160 -4.89 -10.71 -0.66
N TYR A 161 -4.31 -9.98 0.29
CA TYR A 161 -3.19 -10.48 1.12
C TYR A 161 -3.57 -11.65 2.04
N GLY A 162 -4.84 -11.70 2.51
CA GLY A 162 -5.38 -12.76 3.35
C GLY A 162 -5.92 -12.30 4.69
N PHE A 163 -5.40 -11.19 5.24
CA PHE A 163 -5.89 -10.63 6.51
C PHE A 163 -7.07 -9.67 6.32
N ASN A 164 -7.81 -9.50 7.40
CA ASN A 164 -8.97 -8.62 7.51
C ASN A 164 -8.75 -7.65 8.68
N ASN A 165 -8.51 -6.37 8.41
CA ASN A 165 -8.36 -5.35 9.46
C ASN A 165 -9.70 -4.73 9.80
N THR A 166 -10.42 -5.35 10.73
CA THR A 166 -11.74 -4.91 11.21
C THR A 166 -11.78 -4.79 12.74
N TYR A 167 -12.88 -4.28 13.26
CA TYR A 167 -13.13 -4.32 14.69
C TYR A 167 -13.32 -5.76 15.20
N GLY A 168 -12.85 -6.03 16.41
CA GLY A 168 -13.05 -7.27 17.12
C GLY A 168 -13.26 -7.03 18.60
N LEU A 169 -13.80 -8.04 19.29
CA LEU A 169 -13.86 -8.07 20.75
C LEU A 169 -12.87 -9.12 21.24
N ALA A 170 -11.96 -8.71 22.12
CA ALA A 170 -11.01 -9.60 22.75
C ALA A 170 -11.31 -9.72 24.25
N VAL A 171 -11.16 -10.94 24.76
CA VAL A 171 -11.30 -11.27 26.18
C VAL A 171 -10.01 -11.91 26.68
N SER A 172 -9.71 -11.85 28.01
CA SER A 172 -8.59 -12.60 28.55
C SER A 172 -8.78 -14.10 28.36
N LYS A 173 -7.70 -14.87 28.20
CA LYS A 173 -7.77 -16.34 28.12
C LYS A 173 -8.51 -16.95 29.31
N GLU A 174 -8.35 -16.37 30.52
CA GLU A 174 -9.04 -16.77 31.72
C GLU A 174 -10.57 -16.64 31.56
N ILE A 175 -11.05 -15.47 31.07
CA ILE A 175 -12.47 -15.21 30.85
C ILE A 175 -13.03 -16.11 29.73
N ALA A 176 -12.26 -16.27 28.62
CA ALA A 176 -12.65 -17.16 27.54
C ALA A 176 -12.87 -18.60 28.00
N GLN A 177 -11.96 -19.13 28.81
CA GLN A 177 -12.04 -20.49 29.39
C GLN A 177 -13.18 -20.62 30.40
N LYS A 178 -13.30 -19.65 31.32
CA LYS A 178 -14.30 -19.65 32.37
C LYS A 178 -15.73 -19.71 31.86
N TYR A 179 -16.00 -18.97 30.77
CA TYR A 179 -17.32 -18.86 30.16
C TYR A 179 -17.45 -19.59 28.83
N GLN A 180 -16.40 -20.30 28.39
CA GLN A 180 -16.33 -21.03 27.11
C GLN A 180 -16.64 -20.15 25.90
N LEU A 181 -16.12 -18.91 25.89
CA LEU A 181 -16.39 -17.92 24.86
C LEU A 181 -15.57 -18.19 23.60
N LYS A 182 -16.27 -18.23 22.45
CA LYS A 182 -15.68 -18.33 21.12
C LYS A 182 -16.21 -17.26 20.18
N THR A 183 -17.46 -16.84 20.36
CA THR A 183 -18.18 -15.95 19.46
C THR A 183 -18.77 -14.76 20.20
N PHE A 184 -19.21 -13.73 19.47
CA PHE A 184 -19.96 -12.62 20.05
C PHE A 184 -21.32 -13.10 20.61
N THR A 185 -21.94 -14.10 19.97
CA THR A 185 -23.18 -14.73 20.52
C THR A 185 -22.90 -15.40 21.86
N ASP A 186 -21.75 -16.01 22.10
CA ASP A 186 -21.40 -16.56 23.42
C ASP A 186 -21.17 -15.45 24.44
N LEU A 187 -20.48 -14.38 24.05
CA LEU A 187 -20.25 -13.21 24.90
C LEU A 187 -21.56 -12.56 25.34
N ALA A 188 -22.54 -12.47 24.46
CA ALA A 188 -23.86 -11.89 24.77
C ALA A 188 -24.53 -12.54 25.98
N LYS A 189 -24.40 -13.87 26.14
CA LYS A 189 -25.00 -14.63 27.25
C LYS A 189 -24.47 -14.25 28.65
N VAL A 190 -23.29 -13.63 28.70
CA VAL A 190 -22.60 -13.32 29.97
C VAL A 190 -22.16 -11.87 30.10
N SER A 191 -22.42 -11.05 29.07
CA SER A 191 -21.94 -9.65 28.98
C SER A 191 -22.32 -8.79 30.17
N GLU A 192 -23.51 -9.00 30.78
CA GLU A 192 -24.00 -8.29 31.97
C GLU A 192 -23.12 -8.49 33.23
N ARG A 193 -22.22 -9.45 33.19
CA ARG A 193 -21.25 -9.73 34.31
C ARG A 193 -19.89 -9.11 34.03
N LEU A 194 -19.62 -8.61 32.82
CA LEU A 194 -18.31 -8.22 32.32
C LEU A 194 -18.19 -6.70 32.16
N ILE A 195 -16.95 -6.22 32.19
CA ILE A 195 -16.59 -4.81 31.98
C ILE A 195 -15.93 -4.68 30.63
N LEU A 196 -16.46 -3.80 29.77
CA LEU A 196 -15.88 -3.44 28.48
C LEU A 196 -14.93 -2.24 28.64
N GLY A 197 -13.78 -2.30 27.99
CA GLY A 197 -12.90 -1.16 27.72
C GLY A 197 -12.85 -0.89 26.19
N ALA A 198 -13.11 0.34 25.79
CA ALA A 198 -13.05 0.76 24.39
C ALA A 198 -12.68 2.24 24.28
N GLU A 199 -12.32 2.68 23.09
CA GLU A 199 -12.06 4.08 22.79
C GLU A 199 -13.38 4.86 22.73
N TYR A 200 -13.29 6.18 23.01
CA TYR A 200 -14.44 7.09 22.93
C TYR A 200 -15.20 6.96 21.59
N ASP A 201 -14.47 6.95 20.46
CA ASP A 201 -15.06 6.87 19.13
C ASP A 201 -15.92 5.62 18.93
N PHE A 202 -15.58 4.50 19.60
CA PHE A 202 -16.37 3.27 19.54
C PHE A 202 -17.76 3.43 20.15
N PHE A 203 -17.90 4.29 21.15
CA PHE A 203 -19.20 4.57 21.76
C PHE A 203 -20.05 5.53 20.96
N GLU A 204 -19.43 6.41 20.14
CA GLU A 204 -20.11 7.42 19.33
C GLU A 204 -20.51 6.91 17.93
N ARG A 205 -19.85 5.87 17.44
CA ARG A 205 -20.07 5.35 16.09
C ARG A 205 -21.36 4.52 15.99
N GLU A 206 -22.04 4.64 14.85
CA GLU A 206 -23.23 3.83 14.53
C GLU A 206 -22.92 2.32 14.45
N ASP A 207 -21.72 1.95 13.99
CA ASP A 207 -21.20 0.59 13.92
C ASP A 207 -20.44 0.14 15.19
N GLY A 208 -20.49 0.91 16.26
CA GLY A 208 -19.81 0.67 17.53
C GLY A 208 -20.67 -0.07 18.56
N TYR A 209 -20.67 0.43 19.81
CA TYR A 209 -21.35 -0.22 20.93
C TYR A 209 -22.86 -0.36 20.74
N LYS A 210 -23.51 0.65 20.14
CA LYS A 210 -24.94 0.61 19.81
C LYS A 210 -25.30 -0.56 18.90
N ALA A 211 -24.48 -0.76 17.84
CA ALA A 211 -24.68 -1.90 16.93
C ALA A 211 -24.51 -3.26 17.63
N LEU A 212 -23.55 -3.39 18.57
CA LEU A 212 -23.41 -4.60 19.38
C LEU A 212 -24.67 -4.91 20.19
N GLN A 213 -25.29 -3.88 20.76
CA GLN A 213 -26.55 -4.02 21.51
C GLN A 213 -27.69 -4.45 20.59
N GLU A 214 -27.82 -3.81 19.44
CA GLU A 214 -28.91 -4.08 18.47
C GLU A 214 -28.80 -5.46 17.82
N VAL A 215 -27.58 -5.84 17.38
CA VAL A 215 -27.35 -7.08 16.62
C VAL A 215 -27.22 -8.29 17.55
N TYR A 216 -26.49 -8.17 18.64
CA TYR A 216 -26.16 -9.28 19.54
C TYR A 216 -26.89 -9.28 20.86
N GLY A 217 -27.52 -8.17 21.26
CA GLY A 217 -28.09 -8.01 22.59
C GLY A 217 -27.00 -7.93 23.68
N ILE A 218 -25.81 -7.45 23.34
CA ILE A 218 -24.68 -7.34 24.30
C ILE A 218 -24.89 -6.11 25.17
N HIS A 219 -25.04 -6.34 26.50
CA HIS A 219 -25.13 -5.29 27.51
C HIS A 219 -24.08 -5.56 28.59
N PHE A 220 -23.06 -4.72 28.66
CA PHE A 220 -22.01 -4.88 29.68
C PHE A 220 -22.44 -4.30 31.04
N ARG A 221 -21.96 -4.93 32.12
CA ARG A 221 -22.14 -4.43 33.49
C ARG A 221 -21.63 -2.99 33.64
N LYS A 222 -20.50 -2.70 32.98
CA LYS A 222 -19.87 -1.39 32.95
C LYS A 222 -19.12 -1.22 31.63
N VAL A 223 -19.13 -0.01 31.12
CA VAL A 223 -18.29 0.39 29.98
C VAL A 223 -17.31 1.46 30.44
N LEU A 224 -16.07 1.39 29.99
CA LEU A 224 -15.00 2.30 30.33
C LEU A 224 -14.39 2.85 29.03
N ASP A 225 -14.40 4.18 28.90
CA ASP A 225 -13.65 4.88 27.88
C ASP A 225 -12.17 4.91 28.25
N MET A 226 -11.30 4.55 27.29
CA MET A 226 -9.85 4.56 27.47
C MET A 226 -9.09 4.56 26.15
N ASP A 227 -7.89 5.14 26.18
CA ASP A 227 -7.01 5.14 25.01
C ASP A 227 -6.61 3.73 24.58
N ILE A 228 -6.37 3.57 23.25
CA ILE A 228 -5.95 2.30 22.61
C ILE A 228 -4.79 1.64 23.35
N GLY A 229 -3.74 2.41 23.69
CA GLY A 229 -2.55 1.88 24.38
C GLY A 229 -2.82 1.42 25.82
N LEU A 230 -3.85 1.93 26.47
CA LEU A 230 -4.17 1.60 27.86
C LEU A 230 -5.03 0.34 28.03
N LYS A 231 -5.78 -0.07 27.00
CA LYS A 231 -6.68 -1.24 27.05
C LYS A 231 -5.93 -2.53 27.41
N TYR A 232 -4.79 -2.76 26.78
CA TYR A 232 -3.98 -3.95 27.04
C TYR A 232 -3.43 -4.00 28.47
N GLN A 233 -3.03 -2.84 29.00
CA GLN A 233 -2.63 -2.75 30.41
C GLN A 233 -3.82 -2.98 31.36
N ALA A 234 -4.97 -2.36 31.08
CA ALA A 234 -6.19 -2.52 31.87
C ALA A 234 -6.68 -3.99 31.86
N MET A 235 -6.52 -4.69 30.74
CA MET A 235 -6.83 -6.13 30.63
C MET A 235 -5.88 -6.96 31.51
N ARG A 236 -4.55 -6.71 31.45
CA ARG A 236 -3.56 -7.38 32.30
C ARG A 236 -3.82 -7.13 33.81
N ASP A 237 -4.21 -5.90 34.16
CA ASP A 237 -4.51 -5.50 35.53
C ASP A 237 -5.91 -5.97 35.98
N LYS A 238 -6.64 -6.71 35.15
CA LYS A 238 -8.02 -7.18 35.41
C LYS A 238 -9.01 -6.05 35.74
N LYS A 239 -8.79 -4.85 35.21
CA LYS A 239 -9.69 -3.69 35.34
C LYS A 239 -10.83 -3.75 34.31
N ILE A 240 -10.62 -4.47 33.21
CA ILE A 240 -11.59 -4.79 32.18
C ILE A 240 -11.56 -6.29 31.87
N ASP A 241 -12.66 -6.83 31.41
CA ASP A 241 -12.82 -8.23 31.04
C ASP A 241 -12.86 -8.42 29.51
N VAL A 242 -13.33 -7.41 28.81
CA VAL A 242 -13.49 -7.35 27.34
C VAL A 242 -12.88 -6.05 26.83
N MET A 243 -12.21 -6.07 25.72
CA MET A 243 -11.75 -4.86 25.03
C MET A 243 -12.10 -4.90 23.56
N VAL A 244 -12.34 -3.72 22.97
CA VAL A 244 -12.40 -3.53 21.53
C VAL A 244 -10.98 -3.53 20.98
N VAL A 245 -10.75 -4.23 19.88
CA VAL A 245 -9.45 -4.32 19.20
C VAL A 245 -9.64 -4.16 17.68
N PHE A 246 -8.56 -3.84 16.97
CA PHE A 246 -8.46 -4.14 15.56
C PHE A 246 -7.82 -5.53 15.41
N THR A 247 -8.33 -6.34 14.50
CA THR A 247 -7.90 -7.75 14.35
C THR A 247 -6.42 -7.91 13.95
N THR A 248 -5.80 -6.84 13.46
CA THR A 248 -4.37 -6.77 13.11
C THR A 248 -3.53 -5.93 14.08
N ASP A 249 -4.08 -5.59 15.26
CA ASP A 249 -3.39 -4.80 16.29
C ASP A 249 -2.13 -5.53 16.76
N GLY A 250 -0.98 -4.86 16.70
CA GLY A 250 0.32 -5.45 17.03
C GLY A 250 0.39 -6.03 18.44
N GLN A 251 -0.28 -5.42 19.40
CA GLN A 251 -0.31 -5.89 20.80
C GLN A 251 -1.01 -7.26 20.96
N LEU A 252 -1.89 -7.65 20.02
CA LEU A 252 -2.56 -8.97 20.08
C LEU A 252 -1.56 -10.13 20.05
N SER A 253 -0.49 -10.00 19.28
CA SER A 253 0.51 -11.06 19.08
C SER A 253 1.26 -11.45 20.36
N VAL A 254 1.30 -10.57 21.36
CA VAL A 254 2.01 -10.75 22.64
C VAL A 254 1.09 -10.72 23.86
N SER A 255 -0.21 -10.65 23.64
CA SER A 255 -1.20 -10.55 24.72
C SER A 255 -1.87 -11.89 25.00
N GLU A 256 -2.14 -12.17 26.27
CA GLU A 256 -2.86 -13.35 26.71
C GLU A 256 -4.37 -13.17 26.56
N VAL A 257 -4.81 -12.92 25.32
CA VAL A 257 -6.22 -12.69 24.97
C VAL A 257 -6.70 -13.65 23.90
N VAL A 258 -8.01 -13.74 23.75
CA VAL A 258 -8.71 -14.45 22.68
C VAL A 258 -9.60 -13.43 21.96
N VAL A 259 -9.40 -13.25 20.68
CA VAL A 259 -10.29 -12.49 19.82
C VAL A 259 -11.50 -13.38 19.49
N LEU A 260 -12.68 -12.90 19.81
CA LEU A 260 -13.93 -13.63 19.56
C LEU A 260 -14.37 -13.46 18.10
N GLN A 261 -15.03 -14.48 17.56
CA GLN A 261 -15.58 -14.45 16.22
C GLN A 261 -16.88 -13.64 16.18
N ASP A 262 -16.98 -12.71 15.22
CA ASP A 262 -18.22 -12.05 14.86
C ASP A 262 -19.08 -13.00 14.00
N ASP A 263 -19.86 -13.88 14.66
CA ASP A 263 -20.61 -14.96 14.04
C ASP A 263 -21.91 -14.52 13.32
N ARG A 264 -22.26 -13.23 13.42
CA ARG A 264 -23.35 -12.62 12.66
C ARG A 264 -22.90 -11.64 11.58
N ASN A 265 -21.56 -11.50 11.39
CA ASN A 265 -20.95 -10.60 10.43
C ASN A 265 -21.47 -9.15 10.55
N MET A 266 -21.53 -8.65 11.79
CA MET A 266 -21.96 -7.27 12.06
C MET A 266 -20.95 -6.26 11.48
N TYR A 267 -19.65 -6.55 11.63
CA TYR A 267 -18.63 -5.69 11.07
C TYR A 267 -18.42 -5.97 9.59
N PRO A 268 -18.30 -4.91 8.76
CA PRO A 268 -17.91 -5.08 7.37
C PRO A 268 -16.54 -5.74 7.23
N SER A 269 -16.32 -6.44 6.13
CA SER A 269 -15.01 -6.98 5.82
C SER A 269 -14.12 -5.88 5.24
N TYR A 270 -12.89 -5.79 5.78
CA TYR A 270 -11.84 -4.89 5.33
C TYR A 270 -10.60 -5.70 4.94
N LYS A 271 -10.77 -6.70 4.07
CA LYS A 271 -9.62 -7.43 3.52
C LYS A 271 -8.74 -6.49 2.73
N ALA A 272 -7.44 -6.56 3.00
CA ALA A 272 -6.47 -5.74 2.29
C ALA A 272 -6.02 -6.41 1.00
N GLY A 273 -5.81 -5.60 -0.05
CA GLY A 273 -5.31 -6.05 -1.34
C GLY A 273 -4.54 -4.95 -2.07
N THR A 274 -3.91 -5.30 -3.18
CA THR A 274 -3.20 -4.33 -4.03
C THR A 274 -4.11 -3.82 -5.12
N VAL A 275 -4.43 -2.53 -5.10
CA VAL A 275 -5.07 -1.82 -6.20
C VAL A 275 -3.98 -1.28 -7.13
N VAL A 276 -4.12 -1.54 -8.44
CA VAL A 276 -3.11 -1.22 -9.47
C VAL A 276 -3.79 -0.71 -10.74
N ARG A 277 -3.13 0.18 -11.48
CA ARG A 277 -3.61 0.66 -12.78
C ARG A 277 -3.59 -0.47 -13.81
N THR A 278 -4.71 -0.68 -14.50
CA THR A 278 -4.82 -1.69 -15.59
C THR A 278 -3.76 -1.49 -16.68
N GLU A 279 -3.46 -0.23 -17.02
CA GLU A 279 -2.44 0.14 -18.01
C GLU A 279 -1.04 -0.38 -17.60
N LEU A 280 -0.69 -0.30 -16.32
CA LEU A 280 0.60 -0.79 -15.82
C LEU A 280 0.72 -2.31 -15.99
N LEU A 281 -0.33 -3.05 -15.68
CA LEU A 281 -0.38 -4.52 -15.81
C LEU A 281 -0.38 -4.95 -17.31
N THR A 282 -0.83 -4.09 -18.21
CA THR A 282 -0.77 -4.32 -19.66
C THR A 282 0.63 -4.05 -20.17
N THR A 283 1.28 -2.99 -19.68
CA THR A 283 2.64 -2.60 -20.10
C THR A 283 3.69 -3.57 -19.55
N TYR A 284 3.50 -4.05 -18.33
CA TYR A 284 4.40 -4.99 -17.62
C TYR A 284 3.66 -6.24 -17.15
N PRO A 285 3.35 -7.20 -18.03
CA PRO A 285 2.53 -8.38 -17.67
C PRO A 285 3.11 -9.23 -16.54
N THR A 286 4.44 -9.25 -16.37
CA THR A 286 5.14 -9.94 -15.27
C THR A 286 4.72 -9.46 -13.89
N LEU A 287 4.24 -8.22 -13.76
CA LEU A 287 3.72 -7.71 -12.49
C LEU A 287 2.55 -8.54 -11.94
N ARG A 288 1.71 -9.13 -12.81
CA ARG A 288 0.60 -9.98 -12.35
C ARG A 288 1.10 -11.18 -11.54
N THR A 289 2.12 -11.86 -12.02
CA THR A 289 2.70 -13.00 -11.31
C THR A 289 3.48 -12.60 -10.07
N THR A 290 4.17 -11.47 -10.12
CA THR A 290 4.87 -10.90 -8.96
C THR A 290 3.90 -10.53 -7.83
N LEU A 291 2.84 -9.77 -8.14
CA LEU A 291 1.85 -9.35 -7.16
C LEU A 291 1.04 -10.53 -6.60
N ALA A 292 0.77 -11.55 -7.44
CA ALA A 292 0.08 -12.76 -7.02
C ALA A 292 0.83 -13.56 -5.95
N LYS A 293 2.16 -13.40 -5.80
CA LYS A 293 2.95 -14.03 -4.73
C LYS A 293 2.48 -13.65 -3.33
N LEU A 294 1.85 -12.49 -3.19
CA LEU A 294 1.30 -12.01 -1.92
C LEU A 294 -0.15 -12.45 -1.67
N ASN A 295 -0.77 -13.16 -2.63
CA ASN A 295 -2.16 -13.58 -2.48
C ASN A 295 -2.32 -14.61 -1.36
N GLN A 296 -3.21 -14.32 -0.40
CA GLN A 296 -3.50 -15.15 0.78
C GLN A 296 -2.26 -15.55 1.62
N LEU A 297 -1.19 -14.76 1.53
CA LEU A 297 0.09 -15.05 2.20
C LEU A 297 0.12 -14.64 3.68
N ILE A 298 -0.67 -13.65 4.05
CA ILE A 298 -0.62 -12.97 5.35
C ILE A 298 -2.00 -13.08 6.00
N ASP A 299 -2.12 -13.85 7.06
CA ASP A 299 -3.32 -13.89 7.89
C ASP A 299 -3.31 -12.80 8.98
N ASP A 300 -4.42 -12.66 9.72
CA ASP A 300 -4.58 -11.64 10.77
C ASP A 300 -3.47 -11.74 11.82
N THR A 301 -3.15 -12.95 12.28
CA THR A 301 -2.11 -13.20 13.29
C THR A 301 -0.73 -12.81 12.78
N THR A 302 -0.42 -13.17 11.54
CA THR A 302 0.84 -12.80 10.90
C THR A 302 0.96 -11.29 10.76
N MET A 303 -0.09 -10.60 10.29
CA MET A 303 -0.06 -9.14 10.17
C MET A 303 0.06 -8.46 11.54
N ALA A 304 -0.66 -8.93 12.55
CA ALA A 304 -0.52 -8.44 13.93
C ALA A 304 0.92 -8.57 14.44
N HIS A 305 1.58 -9.71 14.17
CA HIS A 305 2.99 -9.89 14.54
C HIS A 305 3.92 -8.93 13.80
N LEU A 306 3.72 -8.73 12.49
CA LEU A 306 4.51 -7.78 11.72
C LEU A 306 4.34 -6.33 12.21
N ASN A 307 3.11 -5.94 12.53
CA ASN A 307 2.82 -4.64 13.14
C ASN A 307 3.50 -4.48 14.51
N PHE A 308 3.48 -5.51 15.36
CA PHE A 308 4.18 -5.52 16.64
C PHE A 308 5.68 -5.27 16.50
N LEU A 309 6.34 -5.91 15.54
CA LEU A 309 7.77 -5.72 15.30
C LEU A 309 8.12 -4.26 14.96
N VAL A 310 7.22 -3.55 14.27
CA VAL A 310 7.44 -2.14 13.92
C VAL A 310 7.03 -1.21 15.07
N GLU A 311 5.83 -1.39 15.60
CA GLU A 311 5.23 -0.44 16.56
C GLU A 311 5.84 -0.55 17.95
N THR A 312 6.12 -1.75 18.40
CA THR A 312 6.59 -2.04 19.75
C THR A 312 8.10 -2.27 19.78
N GLU A 313 8.64 -3.13 18.93
CA GLU A 313 10.07 -3.38 18.86
C GLU A 313 10.86 -2.31 18.08
N ARG A 314 10.17 -1.33 17.48
CA ARG A 314 10.78 -0.20 16.77
C ARG A 314 11.68 -0.61 15.60
N LYS A 315 11.44 -1.78 15.02
CA LYS A 315 12.12 -2.21 13.81
C LYS A 315 11.63 -1.39 12.60
N ARG A 316 12.49 -1.19 11.63
CA ARG A 316 12.11 -0.48 10.41
C ARG A 316 11.17 -1.33 9.55
N PRO A 317 10.08 -0.77 8.99
CA PRO A 317 9.17 -1.52 8.12
C PRO A 317 9.86 -2.24 6.97
N GLU A 318 10.89 -1.64 6.38
CA GLU A 318 11.71 -2.24 5.32
C GLU A 318 12.41 -3.53 5.78
N GLU A 319 13.01 -3.51 6.95
CA GLU A 319 13.70 -4.65 7.53
C GLU A 319 12.71 -5.79 7.84
N VAL A 320 11.57 -5.45 8.45
CA VAL A 320 10.52 -6.43 8.79
C VAL A 320 9.95 -7.06 7.54
N ALA A 321 9.61 -6.27 6.52
CA ALA A 321 9.10 -6.74 5.24
C ALA A 321 10.10 -7.66 4.53
N LYS A 322 11.37 -7.27 4.48
CA LYS A 322 12.46 -8.06 3.88
C LYS A 322 12.63 -9.41 4.58
N ASN A 323 12.71 -9.41 5.90
CA ASN A 323 12.87 -10.63 6.69
C ASN A 323 11.68 -11.58 6.52
N PHE A 324 10.46 -11.05 6.51
CA PHE A 324 9.25 -11.84 6.25
C PHE A 324 9.29 -12.50 4.87
N LEU A 325 9.61 -11.75 3.82
CA LEU A 325 9.69 -12.30 2.46
C LEU A 325 10.81 -13.34 2.31
N LEU A 326 11.96 -13.14 2.98
CA LEU A 326 13.05 -14.12 3.03
C LEU A 326 12.59 -15.42 3.72
N GLN A 327 11.91 -15.32 4.86
CA GLN A 327 11.37 -16.49 5.58
C GLN A 327 10.34 -17.26 4.75
N LYS A 328 9.56 -16.56 3.93
CA LYS A 328 8.59 -17.18 3.00
C LYS A 328 9.25 -17.70 1.71
N GLY A 329 10.56 -17.54 1.52
CA GLY A 329 11.27 -17.96 0.32
C GLY A 329 10.93 -17.16 -0.94
N LEU A 330 10.39 -15.95 -0.77
CA LEU A 330 9.96 -15.06 -1.86
C LEU A 330 11.05 -14.08 -2.30
N LEU A 331 12.07 -13.86 -1.46
CA LEU A 331 13.27 -13.11 -1.81
C LEU A 331 14.48 -14.03 -1.83
N ALA A 332 15.37 -13.81 -2.80
CA ALA A 332 16.67 -14.45 -2.82
C ALA A 332 17.57 -13.86 -1.71
N PRO A 333 18.35 -14.67 -0.99
CA PRO A 333 19.39 -14.16 -0.10
C PRO A 333 20.35 -13.26 -0.90
N GLN A 334 20.62 -12.06 -0.43
CA GLN A 334 21.65 -11.22 -1.03
C GLN A 334 23.01 -11.90 -0.80
N ARG A 335 23.71 -12.21 -1.91
CA ARG A 335 25.11 -12.71 -1.90
C ARG A 335 26.06 -11.60 -1.51
#